data_5c4cd30d203047424453fd87051c9e0b
#
_entry.id   5c4cd30d203047424453fd87051c9e0b
#
_cell.length_a   1.000
_cell.length_b   1.000
_cell.length_c   1.000
_cell.angle_alpha   90.00
_cell.angle_beta   90.00
_cell.angle_gamma   90.00
#
_symmetry.space_group_name_H-M   'P 1'
#
loop_
_entity.id
_entity.type
_entity.pdbx_description
1 polymer ?
#
loop_
_entity_poly.entity_id
_entity_poly.type
_entity_poly.pdbx_seq_one_letter_code
_entity_poly.pdbx_strand_id
1 'polypeptide(L)'
;MRNDLFLKSDVAKNLYDAVRDLPIVDYHCHLSPKEILEDREFPDIAQIWLGGDHYKWRLMRACGVPEALITGDAEPREKFRAWAACLETAMGNPLYVWSHMELSMFFGIEDTLTAESADDIFDRANAYIKERHLSPRKLMLQSHVELVATTDD
;
A
#
# COMPACT_ATOMS: atom_id res chain seq x y z
N MET A 1 -13.04 -1.01 -1.46
CA MET A 1 -13.40 -1.93 -0.33
C MET A 1 -14.08 -1.10 0.73
N ARG A 2 -15.16 -1.57 1.31
CA ARG A 2 -15.91 -0.78 2.30
C ARG A 2 -15.08 -0.56 3.55
N ASN A 3 -15.02 0.69 4.03
CA ASN A 3 -14.36 1.06 5.29
C ASN A 3 -14.92 0.34 6.53
N ASP A 4 -16.00 -0.43 6.37
CA ASP A 4 -16.68 -1.17 7.43
C ASP A 4 -16.39 -2.69 7.42
N LEU A 5 -15.39 -3.15 6.65
CA LEU A 5 -15.12 -4.58 6.44
C LEU A 5 -15.04 -5.39 7.75
N PHE A 6 -14.41 -4.84 8.78
CA PHE A 6 -14.24 -5.46 10.09
C PHE A 6 -15.22 -4.93 11.16
N LEU A 7 -16.00 -3.88 10.85
CA LEU A 7 -16.91 -3.25 11.79
C LEU A 7 -18.29 -3.92 11.75
N LYS A 8 -18.39 -5.14 12.30
CA LYS A 8 -19.59 -5.98 12.20
C LYS A 8 -20.64 -5.73 13.27
N SER A 9 -20.30 -5.06 14.37
CA SER A 9 -21.23 -4.76 15.45
C SER A 9 -21.34 -3.25 15.69
N ASP A 10 -22.43 -2.79 16.31
CA ASP A 10 -22.59 -1.39 16.67
C ASP A 10 -21.54 -0.94 17.69
N VAL A 11 -21.11 -1.85 18.58
CA VAL A 11 -20.01 -1.57 19.53
C VAL A 11 -18.71 -1.31 18.77
N ALA A 12 -18.37 -2.14 17.77
CA ALA A 12 -17.16 -1.96 16.96
C ALA A 12 -17.20 -0.63 16.19
N LYS A 13 -18.37 -0.27 15.62
CA LYS A 13 -18.54 1.01 14.91
C LYS A 13 -18.38 2.19 15.87
N ASN A 14 -19.05 2.17 17.01
CA ASN A 14 -18.97 3.25 18.00
C ASN A 14 -17.55 3.45 18.52
N LEU A 15 -16.80 2.36 18.77
CA LEU A 15 -15.40 2.44 19.19
C LEU A 15 -14.51 3.00 18.08
N TYR A 16 -14.71 2.56 16.86
CA TYR A 16 -13.95 3.08 15.70
C TYR A 16 -14.23 4.56 15.46
N ASP A 17 -15.50 4.97 15.49
CA ASP A 17 -15.92 6.36 15.29
C ASP A 17 -15.33 7.31 16.35
N ALA A 18 -15.09 6.79 17.55
CA ALA A 18 -14.47 7.58 18.62
C ALA A 18 -12.95 7.83 18.41
N VAL A 19 -12.28 7.00 17.61
CA VAL A 19 -10.81 7.04 17.46
C VAL A 19 -10.32 7.32 16.05
N ARG A 20 -11.17 7.17 15.02
CA ARG A 20 -10.76 7.20 13.61
C ARG A 20 -10.10 8.52 13.17
N ASP A 21 -10.45 9.63 13.82
CA ASP A 21 -9.95 10.96 13.48
C ASP A 21 -8.83 11.42 14.43
N LEU A 22 -8.40 10.54 15.37
CA LEU A 22 -7.26 10.85 16.23
C LEU A 22 -5.95 10.84 15.45
N PRO A 23 -4.99 11.71 15.81
CA PRO A 23 -3.66 11.68 15.20
C PRO A 23 -2.94 10.36 15.51
N ILE A 24 -2.15 9.90 14.56
CA ILE A 24 -1.35 8.69 14.69
C ILE A 24 0.04 9.05 15.23
N VAL A 25 0.40 8.43 16.34
CA VAL A 25 1.77 8.39 16.85
C VAL A 25 2.32 7.01 16.49
N ASP A 26 3.09 6.94 15.41
CA ASP A 26 3.72 5.72 14.95
C ASP A 26 5.06 5.55 15.67
N TYR A 27 5.03 4.80 16.77
CA TYR A 27 6.19 4.59 17.63
C TYR A 27 7.21 3.58 17.09
N HIS A 28 6.89 2.90 15.99
CA HIS A 28 7.77 1.94 15.34
C HIS A 28 7.38 1.76 13.87
N CYS A 29 8.23 2.23 12.97
CA CYS A 29 8.04 2.03 11.54
C CYS A 29 9.37 1.73 10.83
N HIS A 30 9.26 1.23 9.58
CA HIS A 30 10.41 0.94 8.71
C HIS A 30 10.52 1.93 7.54
N LEU A 31 9.92 3.12 7.67
CA LEU A 31 10.09 4.18 6.69
C LEU A 31 11.55 4.67 6.72
N SER A 32 12.13 4.83 5.53
CA SER A 32 13.48 5.36 5.41
C SER A 32 13.53 6.84 5.85
N PRO A 33 14.32 7.22 6.87
CA PRO A 33 14.51 8.62 7.24
C PRO A 33 14.99 9.48 6.06
N LYS A 34 15.80 8.89 5.17
CA LYS A 34 16.28 9.55 3.96
C LYS A 34 15.14 9.87 2.99
N GLU A 35 14.21 8.93 2.76
CA GLU A 35 13.05 9.16 1.89
C GLU A 35 12.12 10.23 2.49
N ILE A 36 11.91 10.23 3.80
CA ILE A 36 11.14 11.27 4.50
C ILE A 36 11.83 12.63 4.37
N LEU A 37 13.17 12.68 4.48
CA LEU A 37 13.94 13.92 4.38
C LEU A 37 13.93 14.48 2.95
N GLU A 38 14.18 13.63 1.96
CA GLU A 38 14.23 14.03 0.55
C GLU A 38 12.85 14.34 -0.01
N ASP A 39 11.82 13.70 0.49
CA ASP A 39 10.40 13.88 0.15
C ASP A 39 10.14 13.91 -1.38
N ARG A 40 10.82 13.03 -2.10
CA ARG A 40 10.67 12.93 -3.55
C ARG A 40 9.31 12.34 -3.92
N GLU A 41 8.73 12.83 -4.99
CA GLU A 41 7.53 12.25 -5.59
C GLU A 41 7.78 10.81 -5.99
N PHE A 42 6.82 9.92 -5.67
CA PHE A 42 6.89 8.53 -6.08
C PHE A 42 6.76 8.40 -7.60
N PRO A 43 7.59 7.57 -8.24
CA PRO A 43 7.50 7.36 -9.69
C PRO A 43 6.25 6.61 -10.10
N ASP A 44 5.82 5.63 -9.30
CA ASP A 44 4.67 4.76 -9.56
C ASP A 44 4.25 3.97 -8.32
N ILE A 45 3.09 3.30 -8.40
CA ILE A 45 2.54 2.47 -7.31
C ILE A 45 3.38 1.21 -7.04
N ALA A 46 4.06 0.65 -8.05
CA ALA A 46 4.92 -0.50 -7.84
C ALA A 46 6.12 -0.15 -6.95
N GLN A 47 6.68 1.07 -7.11
CA GLN A 47 7.73 1.55 -6.21
C GLN A 47 7.21 1.73 -4.79
N ILE A 48 6.01 2.29 -4.61
CA ILE A 48 5.40 2.46 -3.27
C ILE A 48 5.23 1.09 -2.60
N TRP A 49 4.73 0.11 -3.33
CA TRP A 49 4.36 -1.18 -2.75
C TRP A 49 5.47 -2.22 -2.69
N LEU A 50 6.36 -2.20 -3.67
CA LEU A 50 7.36 -3.26 -3.87
C LEU A 50 8.80 -2.75 -3.73
N GLY A 51 8.99 -1.45 -3.56
CA GLY A 51 10.34 -0.87 -3.49
C GLY A 51 11.13 -1.27 -2.23
N GLY A 52 10.44 -1.55 -1.12
CA GLY A 52 11.08 -1.87 0.16
C GLY A 52 10.33 -2.88 1.02
N ASP A 53 9.15 -3.34 0.61
CA ASP A 53 8.29 -4.19 1.44
C ASP A 53 8.68 -5.67 1.34
N HIS A 54 9.53 -6.12 2.25
CA HIS A 54 9.98 -7.50 2.33
C HIS A 54 8.86 -8.51 2.67
N TYR A 55 7.73 -8.08 3.22
CA TYR A 55 6.55 -8.96 3.44
C TYR A 55 5.87 -9.29 2.11
N LYS A 56 5.69 -8.29 1.24
CA LYS A 56 5.16 -8.50 -0.11
C LYS A 56 6.11 -9.36 -0.94
N TRP A 57 7.42 -9.10 -0.89
CA TRP A 57 8.43 -9.93 -1.56
C TRP A 57 8.39 -11.39 -1.11
N ARG A 58 8.22 -11.64 0.19
CA ARG A 58 8.11 -12.98 0.74
C ARG A 58 6.89 -13.72 0.23
N LEU A 59 5.74 -13.04 0.16
CA LEU A 59 4.52 -13.62 -0.40
C LEU A 59 4.69 -13.93 -1.89
N MET A 60 5.26 -13.02 -2.68
CA MET A 60 5.53 -13.25 -4.11
C MET A 60 6.43 -14.46 -4.33
N ARG A 61 7.50 -14.62 -3.52
CA ARG A 61 8.35 -15.82 -3.56
C ARG A 61 7.58 -17.09 -3.22
N ALA A 62 6.71 -17.04 -2.22
CA ALA A 62 5.84 -18.18 -1.85
C ALA A 62 4.86 -18.56 -2.98
N CYS A 63 4.42 -17.58 -3.78
CA CYS A 63 3.63 -17.80 -4.98
C CYS A 63 4.45 -18.27 -6.19
N GLY A 64 5.77 -18.43 -6.08
CA GLY A 64 6.64 -18.87 -7.15
C GLY A 64 6.98 -17.78 -8.19
N VAL A 65 6.80 -16.51 -7.85
CA VAL A 65 7.15 -15.39 -8.74
C VAL A 65 8.68 -15.34 -8.91
N PRO A 66 9.19 -15.23 -10.15
CA PRO A 66 10.63 -15.09 -10.40
C PRO A 66 11.21 -13.83 -9.75
N GLU A 67 12.45 -13.93 -9.24
CA GLU A 67 13.12 -12.83 -8.53
C GLU A 67 13.26 -11.56 -9.38
N ALA A 68 13.39 -11.70 -10.70
CA ALA A 68 13.41 -10.57 -11.64
C ALA A 68 12.16 -9.65 -11.50
N LEU A 69 10.99 -10.25 -11.18
CA LEU A 69 9.72 -9.55 -10.98
C LEU A 69 9.51 -9.09 -9.52
N ILE A 70 10.43 -9.37 -8.61
CA ILE A 70 10.33 -9.00 -7.19
C ILE A 70 11.31 -7.86 -6.91
N THR A 71 12.59 -8.18 -6.82
CA THR A 71 13.67 -7.23 -6.51
C THR A 71 14.60 -6.94 -7.69
N GLY A 72 14.45 -7.67 -8.82
CA GLY A 72 15.25 -7.48 -10.02
C GLY A 72 14.83 -6.30 -10.89
N ASP A 73 15.25 -6.30 -12.15
CA ASP A 73 15.20 -5.14 -13.05
C ASP A 73 13.97 -5.09 -13.96
N ALA A 74 12.94 -5.92 -13.70
CA ALA A 74 11.73 -5.91 -14.51
C ALA A 74 11.01 -4.55 -14.40
N GLU A 75 10.30 -4.22 -15.48
CA GLU A 75 9.52 -2.99 -15.53
C GLU A 75 8.47 -2.90 -14.39
N PRO A 76 8.24 -1.72 -13.82
CA PRO A 76 7.31 -1.54 -12.71
C PRO A 76 5.92 -2.13 -12.96
N ARG A 77 5.39 -2.00 -14.17
CA ARG A 77 4.09 -2.55 -14.56
C ARG A 77 4.10 -4.09 -14.51
N GLU A 78 5.17 -4.74 -14.91
CA GLU A 78 5.28 -6.20 -14.87
C GLU A 78 5.35 -6.71 -13.44
N LYS A 79 6.10 -6.02 -12.57
CA LYS A 79 6.13 -6.30 -11.13
C LYS A 79 4.74 -6.16 -10.51
N PHE A 80 4.02 -5.10 -10.86
CA PHE A 80 2.67 -4.86 -10.35
C PHE A 80 1.67 -5.95 -10.81
N ARG A 81 1.74 -6.37 -12.08
CA ARG A 81 0.95 -7.51 -12.60
C ARG A 81 1.24 -8.80 -11.83
N ALA A 82 2.51 -9.08 -11.56
CA ALA A 82 2.92 -10.27 -10.80
C ALA A 82 2.39 -10.20 -9.36
N TRP A 83 2.41 -9.03 -8.74
CA TRP A 83 1.80 -8.81 -7.42
C TRP A 83 0.28 -9.04 -7.46
N ALA A 84 -0.42 -8.48 -8.43
CA ALA A 84 -1.86 -8.64 -8.60
C ALA A 84 -2.26 -10.12 -8.72
N ALA A 85 -1.58 -10.88 -9.59
CA ALA A 85 -1.79 -12.31 -9.75
C ALA A 85 -1.50 -13.11 -8.45
N CYS A 86 -0.47 -12.69 -7.68
CA CYS A 86 -0.17 -13.30 -6.39
C CYS A 86 -1.30 -13.05 -5.38
N LEU A 87 -1.89 -11.84 -5.35
CA LEU A 87 -2.98 -11.51 -4.44
C LEU A 87 -4.23 -12.37 -4.66
N GLU A 88 -4.56 -12.76 -5.89
CA GLU A 88 -5.71 -13.63 -6.18
C GLU A 88 -5.62 -14.96 -5.40
N THR A 89 -4.41 -15.47 -5.19
CA THR A 89 -4.17 -16.71 -4.45
C THR A 89 -4.05 -16.50 -2.93
N ALA A 90 -3.99 -15.25 -2.50
CA ALA A 90 -3.70 -14.86 -1.12
C ALA A 90 -4.95 -14.47 -0.31
N MET A 91 -6.15 -14.85 -0.74
CA MET A 91 -7.38 -14.63 0.05
C MET A 91 -7.23 -15.21 1.45
N GLY A 92 -7.49 -14.38 2.47
CA GLY A 92 -7.26 -14.75 3.87
C GLY A 92 -5.90 -14.35 4.43
N ASN A 93 -4.96 -13.93 3.58
CA ASN A 93 -3.73 -13.28 4.02
C ASN A 93 -3.99 -11.80 4.30
N PRO A 94 -3.47 -11.20 5.38
CA PRO A 94 -3.63 -9.77 5.66
C PRO A 94 -3.24 -8.86 4.50
N LEU A 95 -2.20 -9.20 3.74
CA LEU A 95 -1.74 -8.41 2.59
C LEU A 95 -2.83 -8.24 1.51
N TYR A 96 -3.71 -9.24 1.33
CA TYR A 96 -4.86 -9.10 0.44
C TYR A 96 -5.78 -7.96 0.87
N VAL A 97 -6.14 -7.94 2.15
CA VAL A 97 -7.03 -6.91 2.70
C VAL A 97 -6.34 -5.55 2.70
N TRP A 98 -5.10 -5.49 3.14
CA TRP A 98 -4.35 -4.23 3.23
C TRP A 98 -4.15 -3.58 1.87
N SER A 99 -3.77 -4.33 0.84
CA SER A 99 -3.62 -3.78 -0.51
C SER A 99 -4.92 -3.15 -1.03
N HIS A 100 -6.08 -3.80 -0.81
CA HIS A 100 -7.36 -3.23 -1.21
C HIS A 100 -7.79 -2.04 -0.34
N MET A 101 -7.47 -2.05 0.96
CA MET A 101 -7.68 -0.88 1.82
C MET A 101 -6.82 0.31 1.37
N GLU A 102 -5.56 0.07 1.04
CA GLU A 102 -4.65 1.10 0.53
C GLU A 102 -5.15 1.68 -0.79
N LEU A 103 -5.61 0.84 -1.74
CA LEU A 103 -6.22 1.31 -2.98
C LEU A 103 -7.44 2.21 -2.73
N SER A 104 -8.32 1.78 -1.84
CA SER A 104 -9.52 2.55 -1.49
C SER A 104 -9.19 3.87 -0.76
N MET A 105 -8.35 3.81 0.28
CA MET A 105 -8.09 4.94 1.17
C MET A 105 -7.21 6.01 0.52
N PHE A 106 -6.17 5.59 -0.20
CA PHE A 106 -5.18 6.51 -0.75
C PHE A 106 -5.42 6.89 -2.20
N PHE A 107 -6.03 6.02 -2.99
CA PHE A 107 -6.21 6.21 -4.43
C PHE A 107 -7.68 6.33 -4.85
N GLY A 108 -8.63 6.08 -3.95
CA GLY A 108 -10.06 6.08 -4.27
C GLY A 108 -10.48 4.96 -5.23
N ILE A 109 -9.70 3.87 -5.29
CA ILE A 109 -9.94 2.73 -6.17
C ILE A 109 -10.63 1.63 -5.37
N GLU A 110 -11.88 1.33 -5.71
CA GLU A 110 -12.73 0.32 -5.03
C GLU A 110 -12.74 -1.03 -5.75
N ASP A 111 -12.11 -1.10 -6.91
CA ASP A 111 -12.03 -2.31 -7.72
C ASP A 111 -11.16 -3.37 -7.04
N THR A 112 -11.51 -4.64 -7.24
CA THR A 112 -10.66 -5.75 -6.78
C THR A 112 -9.43 -5.85 -7.67
N LEU A 113 -8.25 -5.88 -7.07
CA LEU A 113 -7.00 -6.08 -7.77
C LEU A 113 -6.82 -7.56 -8.12
N THR A 114 -6.83 -7.84 -9.43
CA THR A 114 -6.65 -9.15 -10.04
C THR A 114 -5.64 -9.03 -11.18
N ALA A 115 -5.22 -10.17 -11.75
CA ALA A 115 -4.38 -10.16 -12.95
C ALA A 115 -5.08 -9.43 -14.11
N GLU A 116 -6.41 -9.52 -14.22
CA GLU A 116 -7.19 -8.89 -15.29
C GLU A 116 -7.30 -7.36 -15.09
N SER A 117 -7.51 -6.91 -13.85
CA SER A 117 -7.69 -5.47 -13.53
C SER A 117 -6.36 -4.73 -13.29
N ALA A 118 -5.23 -5.44 -13.26
CA ALA A 118 -3.94 -4.88 -12.85
C ALA A 118 -3.53 -3.66 -13.68
N ASP A 119 -3.68 -3.68 -14.99
CA ASP A 119 -3.25 -2.58 -15.85
C ASP A 119 -4.10 -1.33 -15.66
N ASP A 120 -5.41 -1.47 -15.59
CA ASP A 120 -6.31 -0.34 -15.35
C ASP A 120 -6.02 0.29 -13.97
N ILE A 121 -5.87 -0.53 -12.94
CA ILE A 121 -5.56 -0.05 -11.58
C ILE A 121 -4.18 0.62 -11.54
N PHE A 122 -3.17 0.05 -12.21
CA PHE A 122 -1.84 0.65 -12.31
C PHE A 122 -1.90 2.05 -12.95
N ASP A 123 -2.62 2.19 -14.07
CA ASP A 123 -2.73 3.46 -14.78
C ASP A 123 -3.47 4.50 -13.93
N ARG A 124 -4.58 4.14 -13.30
CA ARG A 124 -5.37 5.04 -12.43
C ARG A 124 -4.59 5.47 -11.20
N ALA A 125 -3.89 4.54 -10.54
CA ALA A 125 -3.07 4.86 -9.37
C ALA A 125 -1.91 5.78 -9.74
N ASN A 126 -1.25 5.55 -10.87
CA ASN A 126 -0.15 6.39 -11.31
C ASN A 126 -0.61 7.78 -11.78
N ALA A 127 -1.79 7.86 -12.39
CA ALA A 127 -2.42 9.15 -12.70
C ALA A 127 -2.67 9.95 -11.40
N TYR A 128 -3.17 9.30 -10.36
CA TYR A 128 -3.38 9.93 -9.05
C TYR A 128 -2.06 10.36 -8.40
N ILE A 129 -1.01 9.52 -8.41
CA ILE A 129 0.32 9.86 -7.89
C ILE A 129 0.83 11.14 -8.55
N LYS A 130 0.76 11.19 -9.86
CA LYS A 130 1.23 12.34 -10.65
C LYS A 130 0.41 13.60 -10.42
N GLU A 131 -0.92 13.49 -10.43
CA GLU A 131 -1.83 14.63 -10.22
C GLU A 131 -1.63 15.26 -8.83
N ARG A 132 -1.43 14.42 -7.81
CA ARG A 132 -1.29 14.85 -6.42
C ARG A 132 0.16 15.11 -6.02
N HIS A 133 1.13 14.82 -6.90
CA HIS A 133 2.56 14.86 -6.56
C HIS A 133 2.86 14.09 -5.28
N LEU A 134 2.37 12.83 -5.24
CA LEU A 134 2.37 12.02 -4.03
C LEU A 134 3.81 11.72 -3.57
N SER A 135 4.10 11.94 -2.30
CA SER A 135 5.41 11.79 -1.68
C SER A 135 5.29 11.14 -0.29
N PRO A 136 6.39 10.67 0.34
CA PRO A 136 6.34 10.11 1.68
C PRO A 136 5.65 11.00 2.70
N ARG A 137 6.01 12.29 2.77
CA ARG A 137 5.39 13.23 3.73
C ARG A 137 3.91 13.46 3.43
N LYS A 138 3.51 13.50 2.15
CA LYS A 138 2.10 13.66 1.78
C LYS A 138 1.26 12.48 2.23
N LEU A 139 1.77 11.24 2.08
CA LEU A 139 1.09 10.05 2.60
C LEU A 139 0.97 10.07 4.12
N MET A 140 2.04 10.47 4.82
CA MET A 140 2.02 10.61 6.28
C MET A 140 0.98 11.64 6.73
N LEU A 141 0.94 12.82 6.11
CA LEU A 141 -0.03 13.87 6.40
C LEU A 141 -1.46 13.43 6.07
N GLN A 142 -1.68 12.77 4.94
CA GLN A 142 -2.97 12.23 4.55
C GLN A 142 -3.48 11.17 5.54
N SER A 143 -2.56 10.45 6.19
CA SER A 143 -2.85 9.45 7.22
C SER A 143 -2.98 10.04 8.63
N HIS A 144 -2.96 11.36 8.79
CA HIS A 144 -2.97 12.04 10.09
C HIS A 144 -1.82 11.59 11.02
N VAL A 145 -0.66 11.27 10.45
CA VAL A 145 0.53 10.91 11.23
C VAL A 145 1.18 12.17 11.79
N GLU A 146 1.27 12.24 13.11
CA GLU A 146 1.83 13.38 13.84
C GLU A 146 3.30 13.15 14.24
N LEU A 147 3.65 11.89 14.47
CA LEU A 147 5.00 11.48 14.84
C LEU A 147 5.31 10.10 14.27
N VAL A 148 6.54 9.91 13.81
CA VAL A 148 7.10 8.60 13.46
C VAL A 148 8.41 8.37 14.20
N ALA A 149 8.62 7.12 14.64
CA ALA A 149 9.90 6.64 15.14
C ALA A 149 10.40 5.54 14.19
N THR A 150 11.40 5.87 13.38
CA THR A 150 11.98 4.95 12.41
C THR A 150 12.98 4.01 13.07
N THR A 151 13.13 2.81 12.50
CA THR A 151 14.23 1.92 12.85
C THR A 151 15.41 2.27 11.96
N ASP A 152 16.49 2.74 12.56
CA ASP A 152 17.77 2.98 11.90
C ASP A 152 18.68 1.78 12.17
N ASP A 153 19.23 1.18 11.10
CA ASP A 153 20.28 0.16 11.18
C ASP A 153 21.67 0.81 11.00
#